data_874095ad7e8655168f2fc82c31dae47b
#
_entry.id   874095ad7e8655168f2fc82c31dae47b
#
_cell.length_a   1.000
_cell.length_b   1.000
_cell.length_c   1.000
_cell.angle_alpha   90.00
_cell.angle_beta   90.00
_cell.angle_gamma   90.00
#
_symmetry.space_group_name_H-M   'P 1'
#
loop_
_entity.id
_entity.type
_entity.pdbx_description
1 polymer ?
#
loop_
_entity_poly.entity_id
_entity_poly.type
_entity_poly.pdbx_seq_one_letter_code
_entity_poly.pdbx_strand_id
1 'polypeptide(L)'
;MKKYFLAISILIISSLATKAQIGGNAIYSVLSLHPSAKTAALGLDFLPCFSDDITAIINNPSTLRKENHNDIGITYTTLFSGINQASLAYSHTLDKIGSLALGVQYLNYGSFDMTEENGDVVGKFNAADYVFTLSWGKMLDSNVYIGANLKPVVSQYESYNAFALAIDLSASYQSTDRTWAVSLMARNIGKQIKTFASQDFT
;
A
#
# COMPACT_ATOMS: atom_id res chain seq x y z
N MET A 1 -18.79 -11.46 36.07
CA MET A 1 -19.35 -12.13 34.87
C MET A 1 -19.18 -11.32 33.59
N LYS A 2 -19.58 -10.02 33.51
CA LYS A 2 -19.46 -9.21 32.28
C LYS A 2 -18.00 -9.09 31.72
N LYS A 3 -16.97 -9.02 32.58
CA LYS A 3 -15.57 -8.94 32.19
C LYS A 3 -15.06 -10.20 31.45
N TYR A 4 -15.49 -11.38 31.91
CA TYR A 4 -15.12 -12.65 31.28
C TYR A 4 -15.86 -12.89 29.97
N PHE A 5 -17.10 -12.40 29.88
CA PHE A 5 -17.87 -12.47 28.64
C PHE A 5 -17.24 -11.64 27.54
N LEU A 6 -16.75 -10.43 27.86
CA LEU A 6 -16.02 -9.56 26.92
C LEU A 6 -14.70 -10.21 26.47
N ALA A 7 -13.94 -10.81 27.40
CA ALA A 7 -12.68 -11.48 27.08
C ALA A 7 -12.88 -12.71 26.18
N ILE A 8 -13.91 -13.51 26.44
CA ILE A 8 -14.29 -14.69 25.64
C ILE A 8 -14.76 -14.25 24.25
N SER A 9 -15.54 -13.17 24.14
CA SER A 9 -15.98 -12.64 22.84
C SER A 9 -14.79 -12.15 21.98
N ILE A 10 -13.81 -11.49 22.57
CA ILE A 10 -12.58 -11.06 21.88
C ILE A 10 -11.77 -12.29 21.44
N LEU A 11 -11.66 -13.32 22.27
CA LEU A 11 -10.94 -14.56 21.94
C LEU A 11 -11.60 -15.32 20.78
N ILE A 12 -12.93 -15.38 20.72
CA ILE A 12 -13.68 -16.03 19.63
C ILE A 12 -13.55 -15.24 18.33
N ILE A 13 -13.57 -13.91 18.37
CA ILE A 13 -13.40 -13.06 17.19
C ILE A 13 -11.98 -13.21 16.61
N SER A 14 -10.95 -13.34 17.46
CA SER A 14 -9.57 -13.53 17.02
C SER A 14 -9.33 -14.89 16.35
N SER A 15 -10.06 -15.95 16.72
CA SER A 15 -9.92 -17.28 16.13
C SER A 15 -10.52 -17.41 14.73
N LEU A 16 -11.41 -16.51 14.31
CA LEU A 16 -12.02 -16.51 12.99
C LEU A 16 -11.11 -15.90 11.89
N ALA A 17 -10.02 -15.28 12.28
CA ALA A 17 -9.10 -14.55 11.37
C ALA A 17 -7.90 -15.38 10.88
N THR A 18 -7.70 -16.60 11.33
CA THR A 18 -6.55 -17.43 10.92
C THR A 18 -6.82 -18.20 9.64
N LYS A 19 -6.77 -17.52 8.51
CA LYS A 19 -6.51 -18.18 7.23
C LYS A 19 -5.01 -18.12 6.98
N ALA A 20 -4.34 -19.27 7.03
CA ALA A 20 -2.95 -19.39 6.59
C ALA A 20 -2.90 -18.96 5.12
N GLN A 21 -2.16 -17.90 4.81
CA GLN A 21 -1.91 -17.51 3.43
C GLN A 21 -1.03 -18.58 2.80
N ILE A 22 -1.54 -19.21 1.75
CA ILE A 22 -0.74 -20.06 0.89
C ILE A 22 0.24 -19.13 0.16
N GLY A 23 1.52 -19.22 0.47
CA GLY A 23 2.56 -18.42 -0.17
C GLY A 23 2.58 -18.65 -1.69
N GLY A 24 2.87 -17.59 -2.46
CA GLY A 24 3.12 -17.68 -3.89
C GLY A 24 2.02 -17.16 -4.83
N ASN A 25 0.83 -16.81 -4.33
CA ASN A 25 -0.27 -16.33 -5.20
C ASN A 25 -0.59 -14.83 -5.06
N ALA A 26 0.22 -14.05 -4.35
CA ALA A 26 -0.15 -12.69 -4.02
C ALA A 26 0.66 -11.67 -4.83
N ILE A 27 0.06 -11.06 -5.85
CA ILE A 27 0.58 -9.82 -6.45
C ILE A 27 0.50 -8.63 -5.46
N TYR A 28 0.00 -8.86 -4.26
CA TYR A 28 -0.10 -7.86 -3.19
C TYR A 28 1.20 -7.63 -2.41
N SER A 29 2.27 -8.38 -2.69
CA SER A 29 3.55 -8.22 -1.99
C SER A 29 4.13 -6.81 -2.15
N VAL A 30 3.96 -6.19 -3.32
CA VAL A 30 4.37 -4.79 -3.57
C VAL A 30 3.65 -3.80 -2.66
N LEU A 31 2.40 -4.09 -2.24
CA LEU A 31 1.62 -3.26 -1.32
C LEU A 31 2.14 -3.31 0.12
N SER A 32 3.03 -4.24 0.44
CA SER A 32 3.69 -4.32 1.75
C SER A 32 4.96 -3.47 1.80
N LEU A 33 5.45 -2.96 0.68
CA LEU A 33 6.62 -2.09 0.64
C LEU A 33 6.26 -0.66 1.00
N HIS A 34 7.21 0.03 1.63
CA HIS A 34 7.03 1.43 2.00
C HIS A 34 7.36 2.35 0.81
N PRO A 35 6.39 3.13 0.30
CA PRO A 35 6.66 4.10 -0.77
C PRO A 35 7.43 5.33 -0.29
N SER A 36 7.42 5.60 1.02
CA SER A 36 8.11 6.72 1.65
C SER A 36 9.38 6.24 2.35
N ALA A 37 10.52 6.84 2.03
CA ALA A 37 11.79 6.59 2.70
C ALA A 37 11.73 6.94 4.19
N LYS A 38 10.96 7.98 4.56
CA LYS A 38 10.77 8.40 5.94
C LYS A 38 10.03 7.36 6.75
N THR A 39 8.90 6.83 6.24
CA THR A 39 8.14 5.80 6.93
C THR A 39 8.94 4.49 7.02
N ALA A 40 9.67 4.13 5.97
CA ALA A 40 10.56 2.97 5.97
C ALA A 40 11.66 3.09 7.06
N ALA A 41 12.31 4.25 7.17
CA ALA A 41 13.36 4.48 8.16
C ALA A 41 12.84 4.43 9.61
N LEU A 42 11.58 4.79 9.83
CA LEU A 42 10.92 4.73 11.14
C LEU A 42 10.36 3.35 11.46
N GLY A 43 10.38 2.41 10.53
CA GLY A 43 9.75 1.09 10.69
C GLY A 43 8.22 1.16 10.85
N LEU A 44 7.60 2.16 10.23
CA LEU A 44 6.20 2.53 10.47
C LEU A 44 5.28 2.02 9.39
N ASP A 45 4.73 0.81 9.57
CA ASP A 45 3.72 0.28 8.64
C ASP A 45 2.36 0.99 8.76
N PHE A 46 2.00 1.48 9.94
CA PHE A 46 0.61 1.87 10.25
C PHE A 46 0.48 3.19 11.01
N LEU A 47 1.57 3.86 11.34
CA LEU A 47 1.49 5.04 12.20
C LEU A 47 0.97 6.26 11.44
N PRO A 48 0.15 7.09 12.10
CA PRO A 48 -0.25 8.37 11.57
C PRO A 48 0.96 9.31 11.56
N CYS A 49 1.80 9.18 10.54
CA CYS A 49 2.89 10.11 10.31
C CYS A 49 2.32 11.37 9.66
N PHE A 50 1.80 12.28 10.47
CA PHE A 50 1.41 13.60 10.01
C PHE A 50 2.66 14.41 9.67
N SER A 51 3.16 14.21 8.46
CA SER A 51 4.37 14.87 7.97
C SER A 51 4.11 15.54 6.63
N ASP A 52 5.07 16.32 6.18
CA ASP A 52 5.05 16.98 4.87
C ASP A 52 5.43 16.00 3.73
N ASP A 53 5.70 14.74 4.05
CA ASP A 53 6.02 13.71 3.06
C ASP A 53 4.73 13.15 2.46
N ILE A 54 4.40 13.64 1.27
CA ILE A 54 3.18 13.26 0.56
C ILE A 54 3.22 11.79 0.09
N THR A 55 4.40 11.18 -0.08
CA THR A 55 4.50 9.76 -0.46
C THR A 55 4.05 8.82 0.66
N ALA A 56 4.04 9.28 1.92
CA ALA A 56 3.56 8.50 3.05
C ALA A 56 2.03 8.24 3.02
N ILE A 57 1.24 9.08 2.33
CA ILE A 57 -0.22 8.89 2.22
C ILE A 57 -0.61 7.65 1.44
N ILE A 58 0.26 7.14 0.57
CA ILE A 58 0.03 5.88 -0.14
C ILE A 58 -0.19 4.74 0.86
N ASN A 59 0.42 4.84 2.03
CA ASN A 59 0.24 3.86 3.11
C ASN A 59 -0.90 4.19 4.07
N ASN A 60 -1.13 5.48 4.39
CA ASN A 60 -2.18 5.88 5.30
C ASN A 60 -2.92 7.13 4.81
N PRO A 61 -4.07 6.98 4.14
CA PRO A 61 -4.79 8.10 3.55
C PRO A 61 -5.38 9.09 4.57
N SER A 62 -5.58 8.70 5.84
CA SER A 62 -6.04 9.66 6.86
C SER A 62 -4.98 10.70 7.26
N THR A 63 -3.72 10.52 6.80
CA THR A 63 -2.68 11.52 6.98
C THR A 63 -2.71 12.64 5.93
N LEU A 64 -3.53 12.49 4.88
CA LEU A 64 -3.71 13.50 3.85
C LEU A 64 -4.55 14.66 4.39
N ARG A 65 -3.97 15.86 4.41
CA ARG A 65 -4.53 17.05 5.04
C ARG A 65 -4.55 18.26 4.09
N LYS A 66 -5.19 19.34 4.54
CA LYS A 66 -5.23 20.61 3.79
C LYS A 66 -3.84 21.23 3.59
N GLU A 67 -2.96 21.03 4.54
CA GLU A 67 -1.57 21.51 4.50
C GLU A 67 -0.79 20.90 3.33
N ASN A 68 -1.19 19.72 2.85
CA ASN A 68 -0.61 19.07 1.67
C ASN A 68 -1.20 19.60 0.34
N HIS A 69 -1.66 20.85 0.29
CA HIS A 69 -2.21 21.42 -0.94
C HIS A 69 -1.12 21.72 -1.97
N ASN A 70 -1.24 21.12 -3.16
CA ASN A 70 -0.27 21.20 -4.25
C ASN A 70 1.13 20.68 -3.92
N ASP A 71 1.24 19.75 -2.96
CA ASP A 71 2.48 19.08 -2.67
C ASP A 71 2.78 18.01 -3.73
N ILE A 72 4.06 17.88 -4.06
CA ILE A 72 4.60 16.80 -4.88
C ILE A 72 5.73 16.13 -4.12
N GLY A 73 5.75 14.80 -4.12
CA GLY A 73 6.80 14.01 -3.48
C GLY A 73 7.32 12.94 -4.41
N ILE A 74 8.63 12.77 -4.40
CA ILE A 74 9.33 11.73 -5.16
C ILE A 74 10.25 11.00 -4.19
N THR A 75 10.19 9.67 -4.21
CA THR A 75 11.07 8.81 -3.43
C THR A 75 11.68 7.77 -4.35
N TYR A 76 12.98 7.55 -4.22
CA TYR A 76 13.69 6.46 -4.86
C TYR A 76 14.46 5.67 -3.82
N THR A 77 14.29 4.34 -3.81
CA THR A 77 14.91 3.45 -2.85
C THR A 77 15.51 2.26 -3.57
N THR A 78 16.80 2.01 -3.34
CA THR A 78 17.45 0.78 -3.76
C THR A 78 17.32 -0.24 -2.63
N LEU A 79 16.69 -1.36 -2.92
CA LEU A 79 16.57 -2.50 -2.03
C LEU A 79 17.73 -3.46 -2.25
N PHE A 80 17.67 -4.64 -1.66
CA PHE A 80 18.70 -5.66 -1.86
C PHE A 80 18.58 -6.29 -3.27
N SER A 81 19.66 -6.92 -3.73
CA SER A 81 19.70 -7.72 -4.97
C SER A 81 19.34 -6.97 -6.27
N GLY A 82 19.59 -5.66 -6.33
CA GLY A 82 19.32 -4.87 -7.54
C GLY A 82 17.86 -4.48 -7.75
N ILE A 83 16.99 -4.75 -6.77
CA ILE A 83 15.59 -4.31 -6.79
C ILE A 83 15.54 -2.80 -6.49
N ASN A 84 14.80 -2.06 -7.31
CA ASN A 84 14.65 -0.62 -7.16
C ASN A 84 13.18 -0.25 -7.09
N GLN A 85 12.87 0.67 -6.19
CA GLN A 85 11.53 1.23 -6.00
C GLN A 85 11.57 2.73 -6.25
N ALA A 86 10.62 3.21 -7.04
CA ALA A 86 10.36 4.63 -7.22
C ALA A 86 8.90 4.93 -6.83
N SER A 87 8.68 6.05 -6.16
CA SER A 87 7.33 6.50 -5.81
C SER A 87 7.20 7.99 -6.14
N LEU A 88 6.06 8.33 -6.71
CA LEU A 88 5.65 9.70 -7.01
C LEU A 88 4.27 9.92 -6.42
N ALA A 89 4.05 11.05 -5.77
CA ALA A 89 2.73 11.45 -5.30
C ALA A 89 2.51 12.96 -5.54
N TYR A 90 1.27 13.31 -5.83
CA TYR A 90 0.80 14.68 -5.93
C TYR A 90 -0.54 14.82 -5.23
N SER A 91 -0.73 15.91 -4.51
CA SER A 91 -1.98 16.18 -3.80
C SER A 91 -2.57 17.55 -4.13
N HIS A 92 -3.89 17.62 -4.05
CA HIS A 92 -4.66 18.84 -4.24
C HIS A 92 -5.85 18.87 -3.29
N THR A 93 -6.04 19.99 -2.61
CA THR A 93 -7.14 20.16 -1.66
C THR A 93 -8.30 20.92 -2.29
N LEU A 94 -9.49 20.35 -2.11
CA LEU A 94 -10.78 20.94 -2.50
C LEU A 94 -11.56 21.30 -1.23
N ASP A 95 -11.92 22.57 -1.06
CA ASP A 95 -12.49 23.10 0.20
C ASP A 95 -13.71 22.34 0.74
N LYS A 96 -14.57 21.83 -0.13
CA LYS A 96 -15.82 21.16 0.27
C LYS A 96 -15.66 19.64 0.42
N ILE A 97 -14.79 19.04 -0.38
CA ILE A 97 -14.65 17.59 -0.51
C ILE A 97 -13.59 17.04 0.46
N GLY A 98 -12.51 17.79 0.65
CA GLY A 98 -11.30 17.37 1.36
C GLY A 98 -10.11 17.35 0.41
N SER A 99 -9.03 16.70 0.80
CA SER A 99 -7.82 16.58 0.01
C SER A 99 -7.84 15.30 -0.83
N LEU A 100 -7.43 15.42 -2.07
CA LEU A 100 -7.23 14.29 -3.00
C LEU A 100 -5.75 14.15 -3.27
N ALA A 101 -5.29 12.93 -3.53
CA ALA A 101 -3.95 12.71 -4.03
C ALA A 101 -3.90 11.56 -5.03
N LEU A 102 -2.95 11.68 -5.96
CA LEU A 102 -2.59 10.63 -6.91
C LEU A 102 -1.18 10.17 -6.57
N GLY A 103 -0.99 8.86 -6.49
CA GLY A 103 0.29 8.22 -6.27
C GLY A 103 0.58 7.17 -7.32
N VAL A 104 1.87 7.02 -7.65
CA VAL A 104 2.37 5.91 -8.45
C VAL A 104 3.57 5.34 -7.73
N GLN A 105 3.58 4.03 -7.53
CA GLN A 105 4.70 3.27 -7.01
C GLN A 105 5.12 2.27 -8.07
N TYR A 106 6.40 2.29 -8.42
CA TYR A 106 7.03 1.39 -9.38
C TYR A 106 8.07 0.56 -8.67
N LEU A 107 7.99 -0.74 -8.80
CA LEU A 107 8.96 -1.69 -8.29
C LEU A 107 9.57 -2.45 -9.44
N ASN A 108 10.88 -2.31 -9.63
CA ASN A 108 11.65 -3.02 -10.63
C ASN A 108 12.46 -4.12 -9.94
N TYR A 109 12.23 -5.36 -10.30
CA TYR A 109 12.94 -6.51 -9.76
C TYR A 109 14.26 -6.78 -10.48
N GLY A 110 14.60 -6.02 -11.53
CA GLY A 110 15.78 -6.22 -12.34
C GLY A 110 15.54 -7.18 -13.52
N SER A 111 16.62 -7.69 -14.07
CA SER A 111 16.62 -8.61 -15.22
C SER A 111 17.00 -10.00 -14.76
N PHE A 112 16.27 -11.00 -15.24
CA PHE A 112 16.45 -12.41 -14.96
C PHE A 112 16.87 -13.13 -16.24
N ASP A 113 17.74 -14.14 -16.10
CA ASP A 113 18.11 -14.98 -17.22
C ASP A 113 16.97 -15.99 -17.52
N MET A 114 16.62 -16.09 -18.79
CA MET A 114 15.71 -17.11 -19.30
C MET A 114 16.55 -18.35 -19.65
N THR A 115 16.29 -19.44 -18.97
CA THR A 115 17.03 -20.71 -19.14
C THR A 115 16.13 -21.80 -19.68
N GLU A 116 16.67 -22.64 -20.58
CA GLU A 116 16.04 -23.88 -21.02
C GLU A 116 16.25 -25.00 -20.00
N GLU A 117 15.58 -26.15 -20.20
CA GLU A 117 15.68 -27.31 -19.32
C GLU A 117 17.10 -27.87 -19.23
N ASN A 118 17.93 -27.68 -20.24
CA ASN A 118 19.34 -28.07 -20.29
C ASN A 118 20.28 -27.13 -19.51
N GLY A 119 19.73 -25.96 -19.00
CA GLY A 119 20.48 -24.95 -18.27
C GLY A 119 21.10 -23.86 -19.14
N ASP A 120 20.94 -23.90 -20.45
CA ASP A 120 21.45 -22.86 -21.36
C ASP A 120 20.65 -21.57 -21.22
N VAL A 121 21.35 -20.42 -21.18
CA VAL A 121 20.70 -19.10 -21.14
C VAL A 121 20.32 -18.70 -22.56
N VAL A 122 19.03 -18.63 -22.85
CA VAL A 122 18.48 -18.31 -24.17
C VAL A 122 17.99 -16.86 -24.29
N GLY A 123 17.94 -16.13 -23.17
CA GLY A 123 17.51 -14.72 -23.19
C GLY A 123 17.50 -14.10 -21.81
N LYS A 124 16.88 -12.90 -21.73
CA LYS A 124 16.63 -12.18 -20.47
C LYS A 124 15.23 -11.63 -20.47
N PHE A 125 14.60 -11.57 -19.29
CA PHE A 125 13.32 -10.90 -19.08
C PHE A 125 13.38 -9.97 -17.89
N ASN A 126 12.49 -8.99 -17.85
CA ASN A 126 12.33 -8.06 -16.75
C ASN A 126 11.02 -8.35 -16.00
N ALA A 127 11.04 -8.03 -14.71
CA ALA A 127 9.85 -8.12 -13.86
C ALA A 127 9.63 -6.76 -13.17
N ALA A 128 8.37 -6.31 -13.14
CA ALA A 128 7.99 -5.04 -12.52
C ALA A 128 6.56 -5.07 -12.01
N ASP A 129 6.34 -4.33 -10.91
CA ASP A 129 5.01 -4.04 -10.38
C ASP A 129 4.74 -2.54 -10.44
N TYR A 130 3.50 -2.19 -10.73
CA TYR A 130 2.98 -0.82 -10.72
C TYR A 130 1.78 -0.75 -9.80
N VAL A 131 1.81 0.15 -8.83
CA VAL A 131 0.68 0.48 -7.97
C VAL A 131 0.28 1.91 -8.25
N PHE A 132 -0.92 2.09 -8.76
CA PHE A 132 -1.55 3.41 -8.83
C PHE A 132 -2.39 3.60 -7.57
N THR A 133 -2.38 4.80 -7.01
CA THR A 133 -3.15 5.09 -5.80
C THR A 133 -3.94 6.37 -6.03
N LEU A 134 -5.27 6.28 -5.84
CA LEU A 134 -6.14 7.44 -5.69
C LEU A 134 -6.50 7.53 -4.22
N SER A 135 -6.07 8.61 -3.58
CA SER A 135 -6.28 8.87 -2.16
C SER A 135 -7.29 9.99 -1.95
N TRP A 136 -8.12 9.82 -0.93
CA TRP A 136 -8.98 10.86 -0.39
C TRP A 136 -8.78 10.96 1.11
N GLY A 137 -8.65 12.18 1.64
CA GLY A 137 -8.52 12.46 3.05
C GLY A 137 -9.35 13.66 3.46
N LYS A 138 -9.96 13.59 4.65
CA LYS A 138 -10.77 14.67 5.19
C LYS A 138 -10.66 14.74 6.71
N MET A 139 -10.53 15.96 7.21
CA MET A 139 -10.70 16.25 8.63
C MET A 139 -12.19 16.34 8.94
N LEU A 140 -12.69 15.49 9.83
CA LEU A 140 -14.08 15.50 10.29
C LEU A 140 -14.29 16.47 11.44
N ASP A 141 -13.35 16.52 12.37
CA ASP A 141 -13.35 17.39 13.53
C ASP A 141 -11.89 17.82 13.79
N SER A 142 -11.68 18.76 14.70
CA SER A 142 -10.39 19.42 14.96
C SER A 142 -9.20 18.45 15.12
N ASN A 143 -9.46 17.21 15.50
CA ASN A 143 -8.45 16.20 15.83
C ASN A 143 -8.66 14.85 15.13
N VAL A 144 -9.76 14.69 14.37
CA VAL A 144 -10.16 13.42 13.73
C VAL A 144 -10.03 13.51 12.23
N TYR A 145 -9.27 12.61 11.65
CA TYR A 145 -9.02 12.51 10.22
C TYR A 145 -9.48 11.15 9.71
N ILE A 146 -10.10 11.14 8.55
CA ILE A 146 -10.45 9.90 7.83
C ILE A 146 -9.86 9.92 6.44
N GLY A 147 -9.65 8.73 5.89
CA GLY A 147 -9.15 8.61 4.54
C GLY A 147 -9.46 7.27 3.91
N ALA A 148 -9.41 7.26 2.59
CA ALA A 148 -9.57 6.07 1.76
C ALA A 148 -8.59 6.10 0.59
N ASN A 149 -8.05 4.93 0.25
CA ASN A 149 -7.28 4.71 -0.97
C ASN A 149 -7.99 3.71 -1.87
N LEU A 150 -7.92 3.95 -3.17
CA LEU A 150 -8.19 2.96 -4.21
C LEU A 150 -6.87 2.66 -4.92
N LYS A 151 -6.50 1.37 -4.98
CA LYS A 151 -5.18 0.91 -5.45
C LYS A 151 -5.31 -0.13 -6.56
N PRO A 152 -5.40 0.25 -7.84
CA PRO A 152 -5.11 -0.64 -8.94
C PRO A 152 -3.64 -1.09 -8.92
N VAL A 153 -3.41 -2.39 -9.06
CA VAL A 153 -2.09 -3.02 -9.11
C VAL A 153 -1.93 -3.76 -10.42
N VAL A 154 -0.86 -3.48 -11.12
CA VAL A 154 -0.48 -4.17 -12.36
C VAL A 154 0.88 -4.80 -12.15
N SER A 155 0.96 -6.11 -12.34
CA SER A 155 2.21 -6.86 -12.30
C SER A 155 2.55 -7.38 -13.68
N GLN A 156 3.77 -7.18 -14.11
CA GLN A 156 4.27 -7.64 -15.40
C GLN A 156 5.55 -8.45 -15.19
N TYR A 157 5.47 -9.74 -15.50
CA TYR A 157 6.61 -10.65 -15.40
C TYR A 157 6.76 -11.37 -16.73
N GLU A 158 7.86 -11.08 -17.45
CA GLU A 158 8.07 -11.58 -18.80
C GLU A 158 6.89 -11.24 -19.74
N SER A 159 6.21 -12.27 -20.24
CA SER A 159 4.99 -12.18 -21.07
C SER A 159 3.68 -12.20 -20.27
N TYR A 160 3.76 -12.44 -18.96
CA TYR A 160 2.59 -12.59 -18.10
C TYR A 160 2.22 -11.28 -17.42
N ASN A 161 0.91 -10.97 -17.42
CA ASN A 161 0.36 -9.80 -16.77
C ASN A 161 -0.72 -10.22 -15.78
N ALA A 162 -0.67 -9.65 -14.59
CA ALA A 162 -1.71 -9.81 -13.59
C ALA A 162 -2.27 -8.43 -13.18
N PHE A 163 -3.52 -8.40 -12.77
CA PHE A 163 -4.21 -7.19 -12.33
C PHE A 163 -4.99 -7.46 -11.05
N ALA A 164 -4.85 -6.55 -10.08
CA ALA A 164 -5.64 -6.56 -8.86
C ALA A 164 -6.16 -5.17 -8.52
N LEU A 165 -7.18 -5.15 -7.68
CA LEU A 165 -7.74 -3.94 -7.11
C LEU A 165 -7.78 -4.09 -5.59
N ALA A 166 -7.25 -3.10 -4.87
CA ALA A 166 -7.28 -3.04 -3.43
C ALA A 166 -7.83 -1.69 -2.95
N ILE A 167 -8.37 -1.68 -1.74
CA ILE A 167 -8.91 -0.50 -1.06
C ILE A 167 -8.31 -0.45 0.34
N ASP A 168 -7.96 0.75 0.79
CA ASP A 168 -7.63 1.02 2.18
C ASP A 168 -8.66 1.97 2.77
N LEU A 169 -8.98 1.79 4.04
CA LEU A 169 -9.77 2.70 4.85
C LEU A 169 -9.00 3.02 6.13
N SER A 170 -8.94 4.27 6.50
CA SER A 170 -8.22 4.68 7.71
C SER A 170 -8.93 5.80 8.45
N ALA A 171 -8.74 5.80 9.78
CA ALA A 171 -9.13 6.87 10.65
C ALA A 171 -7.98 7.15 11.61
N SER A 172 -7.65 8.41 11.82
CA SER A 172 -6.60 8.84 12.73
C SER A 172 -7.10 9.94 13.66
N TYR A 173 -6.60 9.89 14.87
CA TYR A 173 -6.78 10.95 15.86
C TYR A 173 -5.41 11.52 16.21
N GLN A 174 -5.29 12.84 16.23
CA GLN A 174 -4.10 13.55 16.70
C GLN A 174 -4.47 14.43 17.88
N SER A 175 -3.70 14.37 18.99
CA SER A 175 -3.93 15.22 20.16
C SER A 175 -3.78 16.70 19.79
N THR A 176 -4.48 17.57 20.51
CA THR A 176 -4.46 19.02 20.26
C THR A 176 -3.05 19.62 20.41
N ASP A 177 -2.26 19.12 21.32
CA ASP A 177 -0.86 19.46 21.53
C ASP A 177 0.11 18.76 20.56
N ARG A 178 -0.43 17.89 19.66
CA ARG A 178 0.33 17.13 18.67
C ARG A 178 1.41 16.21 19.25
N THR A 179 1.33 15.87 20.54
CA THR A 179 2.32 15.02 21.20
C THR A 179 2.12 13.53 20.89
N TRP A 180 0.88 13.12 20.61
CA TRP A 180 0.56 11.75 20.28
C TRP A 180 -0.53 11.66 19.20
N ALA A 181 -0.52 10.57 18.50
CA ALA A 181 -1.54 10.24 17.51
C ALA A 181 -1.81 8.73 17.49
N VAL A 182 -3.04 8.38 17.15
CA VAL A 182 -3.48 6.97 17.02
C VAL A 182 -4.17 6.80 15.67
N SER A 183 -3.93 5.68 15.02
CA SER A 183 -4.59 5.33 13.76
C SER A 183 -5.21 3.95 13.84
N LEU A 184 -6.40 3.82 13.26
CA LEU A 184 -7.05 2.56 12.96
C LEU A 184 -7.15 2.42 11.44
N MET A 185 -6.77 1.25 10.92
CA MET A 185 -6.66 1.07 9.48
C MET A 185 -7.03 -0.34 9.05
N ALA A 186 -7.80 -0.43 7.98
CA ALA A 186 -8.04 -1.64 7.22
C ALA A 186 -7.39 -1.48 5.85
N ARG A 187 -6.37 -2.32 5.55
CA ARG A 187 -5.52 -2.17 4.37
C ARG A 187 -5.66 -3.32 3.40
N ASN A 188 -5.42 -2.99 2.13
CA ASN A 188 -5.28 -3.97 1.05
C ASN A 188 -6.48 -4.93 0.97
N ILE A 189 -7.67 -4.40 1.28
CA ILE A 189 -8.91 -5.16 1.10
C ILE A 189 -9.19 -5.20 -0.39
N GLY A 190 -9.01 -6.36 -1.02
CA GLY A 190 -9.15 -6.43 -2.45
C GLY A 190 -9.15 -7.82 -3.03
N LYS A 191 -9.16 -7.85 -4.36
CA LYS A 191 -9.20 -9.09 -5.13
C LYS A 191 -8.32 -8.99 -6.35
N GLN A 192 -7.61 -10.07 -6.66
CA GLN A 192 -6.97 -10.26 -7.95
C GLN A 192 -8.04 -10.53 -9.01
N ILE A 193 -8.07 -9.71 -10.05
CA ILE A 193 -9.07 -9.76 -11.13
C ILE A 193 -8.53 -10.63 -12.26
N LYS A 194 -7.23 -10.48 -12.58
CA LYS A 194 -6.55 -11.30 -13.58
C LYS A 194 -5.32 -11.92 -12.93
N THR A 195 -5.21 -13.24 -13.00
CA THR A 195 -4.07 -14.01 -12.50
C THR A 195 -3.06 -14.26 -13.62
N PHE A 196 -1.80 -14.57 -13.28
CA PHE A 196 -0.79 -14.97 -14.25
C PHE A 196 -1.16 -16.28 -14.99
N ALA A 197 -1.94 -17.15 -14.36
CA ALA A 197 -2.29 -18.49 -14.85
C ALA A 197 -3.51 -18.53 -15.78
N SER A 198 -4.01 -17.40 -16.28
CA SER A 198 -5.17 -17.39 -17.18
C SER A 198 -4.82 -17.63 -18.66
N GLN A 199 -3.70 -18.25 -18.98
CA GLN A 199 -3.50 -18.84 -20.30
C GLN A 199 -3.88 -20.32 -20.22
N ASP A 200 -4.97 -20.66 -20.90
CA ASP A 200 -5.40 -22.05 -21.12
C ASP A 200 -4.23 -22.85 -21.67
N PHE A 201 -3.82 -23.87 -20.92
CA PHE A 201 -3.02 -24.94 -21.49
C PHE A 201 -3.95 -25.76 -22.41
N THR A 202 -4.02 -25.37 -23.67
CA THR A 202 -4.57 -26.20 -24.75
C THR A 202 -3.45 -27.01 -25.37
#